data_d2a5c3204b99ed6ba30dad16c32966a0
#
_entry.id   d2a5c3204b99ed6ba30dad16c32966a0
#
_cell.length_a   1.000
_cell.length_b   1.000
_cell.length_c   1.000
_cell.angle_alpha   90.00
_cell.angle_beta   90.00
_cell.angle_gamma   90.00
#
_symmetry.space_group_name_H-M   'P 1'
#
loop_
_entity.id
_entity.type
_entity.pdbx_description
1 polymer ?
#
loop_
_entity_poly.entity_id
_entity_poly.type
_entity_poly.pdbx_seq_one_letter_code
_entity_poly.pdbx_strand_id
1 'polypeptide(L)'
;QSIIYKDIIAYHKVTNEKVIKELFYLLCQRVGKPVSYNKLASILKISVNSVKRYVGYFEKAYLFYVVDRYSKSYNEKVTSPKKIYIGDIGMKNLVTGLKSLGSSYENLVFLKIKDSEPAYYLEDLIEIDFITKDYIIEAKYDQDIEKKQKQVFENINIKNKKKLIAKGVDFFLD
;
A
#
# COMPACT_ATOMS: atom_id res chain seq x y z
N GLN A 1 4.09 17.58 9.82
CA GLN A 1 5.47 17.56 10.38
C GLN A 1 5.51 17.14 11.86
N SER A 2 4.49 17.50 12.68
CA SER A 2 4.45 17.21 14.12
C SER A 2 4.53 15.72 14.45
N ILE A 3 3.77 14.85 13.75
CA ILE A 3 3.75 13.39 13.99
C ILE A 3 5.13 12.77 13.70
N ILE A 4 5.76 13.09 12.57
CA ILE A 4 7.09 12.55 12.23
C ILE A 4 8.11 12.94 13.30
N TYR A 5 8.05 14.16 13.80
CA TYR A 5 8.99 14.63 14.83
C TYR A 5 8.72 14.04 16.21
N LYS A 6 7.49 14.12 16.71
CA LYS A 6 7.17 13.70 18.09
C LYS A 6 7.10 12.18 18.21
N ASP A 7 6.34 11.53 17.34
CA ASP A 7 6.00 10.13 17.51
C ASP A 7 7.01 9.18 16.87
N ILE A 8 7.89 9.68 15.99
CA ILE A 8 8.86 8.85 15.33
C ILE A 8 10.29 9.25 15.69
N ILE A 9 10.70 10.47 15.36
CA ILE A 9 12.10 10.89 15.54
C ILE A 9 12.45 10.94 17.04
N ALA A 10 11.65 11.63 17.84
CA ALA A 10 11.91 11.78 19.27
C ALA A 10 11.73 10.46 20.03
N TYR A 11 10.60 9.76 19.80
CA TYR A 11 10.30 8.52 20.52
C TYR A 11 11.31 7.41 20.21
N HIS A 12 11.69 7.23 18.95
CA HIS A 12 12.63 6.19 18.54
C HIS A 12 14.10 6.66 18.53
N LYS A 13 14.39 7.89 19.00
CA LYS A 13 15.74 8.49 19.04
C LYS A 13 16.47 8.33 17.68
N VAL A 14 15.78 8.67 16.60
CA VAL A 14 16.34 8.56 15.25
C VAL A 14 17.42 9.61 15.07
N THR A 15 18.65 9.17 14.84
CA THR A 15 19.81 10.06 14.67
C THR A 15 19.86 10.71 13.28
N ASN A 16 19.32 10.06 12.26
CA ASN A 16 19.32 10.57 10.89
C ASN A 16 17.91 11.03 10.46
N GLU A 17 17.53 12.21 10.96
CA GLU A 17 16.23 12.81 10.66
C GLU A 17 15.99 13.07 9.16
N LYS A 18 17.05 13.43 8.43
CA LYS A 18 16.94 13.69 6.99
C LYS A 18 16.48 12.45 6.24
N VAL A 19 17.12 11.32 6.51
CA VAL A 19 16.81 10.05 5.83
C VAL A 19 15.38 9.58 6.12
N ILE A 20 14.91 9.72 7.36
CA ILE A 20 13.52 9.28 7.68
C ILE A 20 12.49 10.17 7.00
N LYS A 21 12.75 11.47 6.84
CA LYS A 21 11.90 12.40 6.08
C LYS A 21 11.91 12.08 4.59
N GLU A 22 13.08 11.82 4.02
CA GLU A 22 13.21 11.41 2.62
C GLU A 22 12.48 10.09 2.35
N LEU A 23 12.59 9.11 3.26
CA LEU A 23 11.84 7.86 3.17
C LEU A 23 10.32 8.12 3.20
N PHE A 24 9.84 8.98 4.09
CA PHE A 24 8.43 9.36 4.14
C PHE A 24 7.95 9.93 2.79
N TYR A 25 8.68 10.87 2.21
CA TYR A 25 8.34 11.44 0.89
C TYR A 25 8.34 10.39 -0.22
N LEU A 26 9.34 9.50 -0.23
CA LEU A 26 9.41 8.41 -1.19
C LEU A 26 8.23 7.44 -1.07
N LEU A 27 7.77 7.16 0.14
CA LEU A 27 6.61 6.29 0.37
C LEU A 27 5.31 6.98 -0.06
N CYS A 28 5.12 8.28 0.22
CA CYS A 28 3.96 9.05 -0.26
C CYS A 28 3.81 8.97 -1.79
N GLN A 29 4.92 9.04 -2.54
CA GLN A 29 4.92 8.93 -4.01
C GLN A 29 4.60 7.52 -4.52
N ARG A 30 4.66 6.52 -3.64
CA ARG A 30 4.46 5.10 -3.97
C ARG A 30 3.21 4.49 -3.34
N VAL A 31 2.34 5.29 -2.79
CA VAL A 31 1.04 4.82 -2.27
C VAL A 31 0.29 4.08 -3.38
N GLY A 32 -0.19 2.87 -3.07
CA GLY A 32 -0.86 1.97 -4.01
C GLY A 32 0.08 1.24 -4.98
N LYS A 33 1.41 1.38 -4.85
CA LYS A 33 2.38 0.74 -5.77
C LYS A 33 3.29 -0.23 -5.02
N PRO A 34 3.74 -1.31 -5.68
CA PRO A 34 4.75 -2.21 -5.11
C PRO A 34 6.05 -1.48 -4.81
N VAL A 35 6.61 -1.71 -3.63
CA VAL A 35 7.81 -1.07 -3.10
C VAL A 35 8.87 -2.12 -2.78
N SER A 36 10.08 -1.94 -3.34
CA SER A 36 11.25 -2.74 -3.00
C SER A 36 12.10 -2.02 -1.95
N TYR A 37 12.28 -2.63 -0.79
CA TYR A 37 13.14 -2.09 0.26
C TYR A 37 14.60 -2.00 -0.17
N ASN A 38 15.08 -2.91 -1.02
CA ASN A 38 16.41 -2.83 -1.61
C ASN A 38 16.58 -1.56 -2.46
N LYS A 39 15.57 -1.23 -3.29
CA LYS A 39 15.58 -0.02 -4.10
C LYS A 39 15.55 1.25 -3.24
N LEU A 40 14.73 1.28 -2.19
CA LEU A 40 14.71 2.40 -1.23
C LEU A 40 16.04 2.55 -0.50
N ALA A 41 16.64 1.45 -0.05
CA ALA A 41 17.96 1.45 0.61
C ALA A 41 19.04 2.04 -0.29
N SER A 42 19.07 1.66 -1.57
CA SER A 42 19.99 2.19 -2.57
C SER A 42 19.82 3.70 -2.78
N ILE A 43 18.56 4.18 -2.92
CA ILE A 43 18.26 5.62 -3.12
C ILE A 43 18.70 6.44 -1.91
N LEU A 44 18.41 5.95 -0.70
CA LEU A 44 18.69 6.65 0.57
C LEU A 44 20.11 6.42 1.09
N LYS A 45 20.90 5.57 0.43
CA LYS A 45 22.26 5.19 0.83
C LYS A 45 22.32 4.67 2.27
N ILE A 46 21.37 3.81 2.65
CA ILE A 46 21.30 3.15 3.96
C ILE A 46 21.11 1.65 3.79
N SER A 47 21.24 0.90 4.90
CA SER A 47 20.99 -0.54 4.86
C SER A 47 19.50 -0.87 4.67
N VAL A 48 19.21 -2.02 4.05
CA VAL A 48 17.84 -2.54 3.93
C VAL A 48 17.18 -2.73 5.30
N ASN A 49 17.98 -3.13 6.30
CA ASN A 49 17.48 -3.28 7.67
C ASN A 49 17.07 -1.92 8.28
N SER A 50 17.77 -0.84 7.94
CA SER A 50 17.36 0.52 8.34
C SER A 50 16.05 0.94 7.68
N VAL A 51 15.86 0.63 6.38
CA VAL A 51 14.58 0.88 5.69
C VAL A 51 13.46 0.12 6.39
N LYS A 52 13.62 -1.19 6.62
CA LYS A 52 12.61 -2.01 7.31
C LYS A 52 12.26 -1.46 8.68
N ARG A 53 13.26 -1.03 9.45
CA ARG A 53 13.09 -0.45 10.78
C ARG A 53 12.29 0.86 10.72
N TYR A 54 12.62 1.76 9.81
CA TYR A 54 11.93 3.05 9.67
C TYR A 54 10.49 2.89 9.14
N VAL A 55 10.27 1.95 8.20
CA VAL A 55 8.91 1.59 7.78
C VAL A 55 8.11 1.06 8.97
N GLY A 56 8.70 0.19 9.80
CA GLY A 56 8.05 -0.30 11.02
C GLY A 56 7.74 0.82 12.04
N TYR A 57 8.50 1.90 12.09
CA TYR A 57 8.15 3.06 12.90
C TYR A 57 6.94 3.80 12.35
N PHE A 58 6.86 3.94 11.02
CA PHE A 58 5.68 4.52 10.37
C PHE A 58 4.42 3.68 10.57
N GLU A 59 4.54 2.34 10.53
CA GLU A 59 3.42 1.44 10.82
C GLU A 59 2.93 1.56 12.26
N LYS A 60 3.83 1.60 13.24
CA LYS A 60 3.48 1.79 14.66
C LYS A 60 2.79 3.13 14.93
N ALA A 61 3.11 4.15 14.15
CA ALA A 61 2.47 5.47 14.22
C ALA A 61 1.20 5.57 13.34
N TYR A 62 0.74 4.48 12.73
CA TYR A 62 -0.39 4.43 11.81
C TYR A 62 -0.29 5.40 10.63
N LEU A 63 0.93 5.84 10.30
CA LEU A 63 1.17 6.70 9.15
C LEU A 63 1.12 5.92 7.84
N PHE A 64 1.70 4.73 7.83
CA PHE A 64 1.68 3.82 6.69
C PHE A 64 1.27 2.42 7.11
N TYR A 65 0.72 1.71 6.15
CA TYR A 65 0.36 0.30 6.26
C TYR A 65 1.07 -0.48 5.16
N VAL A 66 1.63 -1.62 5.54
CA VAL A 66 2.33 -2.52 4.62
C VAL A 66 1.40 -3.66 4.25
N VAL A 67 1.18 -3.87 2.96
CA VAL A 67 0.33 -4.93 2.43
C VAL A 67 1.18 -5.94 1.68
N ASP A 68 1.07 -7.19 2.09
CA ASP A 68 1.79 -8.32 1.50
C ASP A 68 1.14 -8.80 0.20
N ARG A 69 1.94 -9.47 -0.64
CA ARG A 69 1.39 -10.25 -1.75
C ARG A 69 0.65 -11.48 -1.23
N TYR A 70 -0.53 -11.74 -1.78
CA TYR A 70 -1.22 -13.01 -1.57
C TYR A 70 -0.44 -14.14 -2.24
N SER A 71 -0.01 -15.12 -1.47
CA SER A 71 0.61 -16.34 -1.97
C SER A 71 0.39 -17.49 -1.00
N LYS A 72 0.27 -18.70 -1.53
CA LYS A 72 0.29 -19.94 -0.74
C LYS A 72 1.70 -20.26 -0.25
N SER A 73 2.73 -19.77 -0.92
CA SER A 73 4.13 -19.91 -0.53
C SER A 73 4.53 -18.81 0.45
N TYR A 74 4.92 -19.18 1.66
CA TYR A 74 5.43 -18.23 2.65
C TYR A 74 6.69 -17.50 2.17
N ASN A 75 7.60 -18.22 1.50
CA ASN A 75 8.81 -17.62 0.93
C ASN A 75 8.45 -16.53 -0.08
N GLU A 76 7.53 -16.80 -0.99
CA GLU A 76 7.07 -15.81 -1.97
C GLU A 76 6.41 -14.61 -1.29
N LYS A 77 5.57 -14.83 -0.29
CA LYS A 77 4.97 -13.76 0.50
C LYS A 77 6.03 -12.85 1.12
N VAL A 78 7.09 -13.41 1.71
CA VAL A 78 8.14 -12.65 2.39
C VAL A 78 9.05 -11.91 1.41
N THR A 79 9.41 -12.53 0.28
CA THR A 79 10.37 -11.98 -0.69
C THR A 79 9.76 -11.01 -1.70
N SER A 80 8.43 -11.08 -1.93
CA SER A 80 7.73 -10.19 -2.83
C SER A 80 7.79 -8.73 -2.38
N PRO A 81 7.80 -7.77 -3.33
CA PRO A 81 7.62 -6.37 -3.01
C PRO A 81 6.35 -6.16 -2.17
N LYS A 82 6.36 -5.15 -1.30
CA LYS A 82 5.22 -4.79 -0.48
C LYS A 82 4.46 -3.64 -1.13
N LYS A 83 3.13 -3.60 -1.03
CA LYS A 83 2.37 -2.37 -1.32
C LYS A 83 2.31 -1.51 -0.05
N ILE A 84 2.28 -0.21 -0.26
CA ILE A 84 2.23 0.75 0.86
C ILE A 84 0.97 1.59 0.69
N TYR A 85 0.23 1.74 1.79
CA TYR A 85 -0.91 2.64 1.89
C TYR A 85 -0.69 3.63 3.03
N ILE A 86 -1.31 4.80 2.95
CA ILE A 86 -1.16 5.87 3.95
C ILE A 86 -2.44 6.01 4.78
N GLY A 87 -2.28 6.28 6.08
CA GLY A 87 -3.40 6.46 7.00
C GLY A 87 -4.20 7.75 6.76
N ASP A 88 -3.57 8.76 6.17
CA ASP A 88 -4.19 10.04 5.85
C ASP A 88 -3.84 10.48 4.44
N ILE A 89 -4.83 10.47 3.56
CA ILE A 89 -4.70 10.92 2.16
C ILE A 89 -4.33 12.39 2.06
N GLY A 90 -4.76 13.23 2.99
CA GLY A 90 -4.39 14.65 3.04
C GLY A 90 -2.89 14.83 3.16
N MET A 91 -2.22 14.02 3.98
CA MET A 91 -0.76 14.03 4.12
C MET A 91 -0.06 13.65 2.81
N LYS A 92 -0.56 12.62 2.09
CA LYS A 92 -0.05 12.28 0.76
C LYS A 92 -0.18 13.47 -0.19
N ASN A 93 -1.36 14.09 -0.24
CA ASN A 93 -1.65 15.17 -1.17
C ASN A 93 -0.82 16.44 -0.90
N LEU A 94 -0.49 16.72 0.36
CA LEU A 94 0.45 17.80 0.72
C LEU A 94 1.86 17.57 0.14
N VAL A 95 2.28 16.32 0.00
CA VAL A 95 3.61 15.95 -0.51
C VAL A 95 3.61 15.83 -2.03
N THR A 96 2.58 15.21 -2.61
CA THR A 96 2.56 14.83 -4.03
C THR A 96 1.68 15.72 -4.90
N GLY A 97 0.90 16.62 -4.29
CA GLY A 97 -0.21 17.32 -4.93
C GLY A 97 -1.40 16.36 -5.16
N LEU A 98 -2.47 16.88 -5.75
CA LEU A 98 -3.68 16.13 -6.10
C LEU A 98 -3.49 15.23 -7.34
N LYS A 99 -2.29 14.68 -7.53
CA LYS A 99 -1.97 13.77 -8.63
C LYS A 99 -2.38 12.34 -8.28
N SER A 100 -2.66 11.55 -9.32
CA SER A 100 -2.96 10.11 -9.19
C SER A 100 -4.24 9.85 -8.36
N LEU A 101 -5.38 10.35 -8.85
CA LEU A 101 -6.71 10.12 -8.23
C LEU A 101 -7.01 8.62 -8.07
N GLY A 102 -6.61 7.78 -9.04
CA GLY A 102 -6.75 6.32 -8.95
C GLY A 102 -6.07 5.74 -7.71
N SER A 103 -4.78 6.09 -7.47
CA SER A 103 -4.08 5.61 -6.27
C SER A 103 -4.62 6.18 -4.96
N SER A 104 -5.20 7.39 -5.01
CA SER A 104 -5.89 7.97 -3.85
C SER A 104 -7.18 7.22 -3.54
N TYR A 105 -7.94 6.88 -4.58
CA TYR A 105 -9.16 6.09 -4.44
C TYR A 105 -8.87 4.68 -3.93
N GLU A 106 -7.89 4.00 -4.51
CA GLU A 106 -7.42 2.70 -4.04
C GLU A 106 -7.03 2.75 -2.56
N ASN A 107 -6.34 3.82 -2.14
CA ASN A 107 -6.01 4.01 -0.73
C ASN A 107 -7.26 4.22 0.16
N LEU A 108 -8.29 4.91 -0.30
CA LEU A 108 -9.55 5.03 0.43
C LEU A 108 -10.25 3.67 0.55
N VAL A 109 -10.27 2.88 -0.52
CA VAL A 109 -10.78 1.49 -0.47
C VAL A 109 -10.00 0.69 0.56
N PHE A 110 -8.64 0.76 0.53
CA PHE A 110 -7.80 0.13 1.55
C PHE A 110 -8.20 0.54 2.97
N LEU A 111 -8.38 1.82 3.24
CA LEU A 111 -8.73 2.31 4.59
C LEU A 111 -10.08 1.76 5.08
N LYS A 112 -11.04 1.55 4.18
CA LYS A 112 -12.32 0.91 4.53
C LYS A 112 -12.15 -0.57 4.92
N ILE A 113 -11.23 -1.28 4.25
CA ILE A 113 -11.07 -2.75 4.41
C ILE A 113 -9.84 -3.16 5.23
N LYS A 114 -9.03 -2.22 5.74
CA LYS A 114 -7.74 -2.50 6.40
C LYS A 114 -7.82 -3.52 7.54
N ASP A 115 -8.93 -3.53 8.28
CA ASP A 115 -9.12 -4.42 9.41
C ASP A 115 -9.45 -5.87 8.98
N SER A 116 -9.67 -6.11 7.69
CA SER A 116 -9.83 -7.46 7.10
C SER A 116 -8.49 -8.06 6.61
N GLU A 117 -7.36 -7.47 6.97
CA GLU A 117 -6.00 -7.92 6.62
C GLU A 117 -5.83 -8.18 5.11
N PRO A 118 -6.06 -7.16 4.26
CA PRO A 118 -6.00 -7.34 2.82
C PRO A 118 -4.59 -7.69 2.34
N ALA A 119 -4.50 -8.49 1.28
CA ALA A 119 -3.29 -8.75 0.52
C ALA A 119 -3.52 -8.38 -0.95
N TYR A 120 -2.47 -7.98 -1.70
CA TYR A 120 -2.61 -7.78 -3.14
C TYR A 120 -2.32 -9.08 -3.91
N TYR A 121 -2.90 -9.23 -5.10
CA TYR A 121 -2.66 -10.39 -5.96
C TYR A 121 -1.89 -10.01 -7.21
N LEU A 122 -0.96 -10.84 -7.64
CA LEU A 122 -0.17 -10.62 -8.84
C LEU A 122 -0.01 -11.94 -9.61
N GLU A 123 -0.47 -11.95 -10.86
CA GLU A 123 -0.33 -13.04 -11.82
C GLU A 123 0.04 -12.48 -13.19
N ASP A 124 1.09 -13.00 -13.79
CA ASP A 124 1.58 -12.61 -15.13
C ASP A 124 1.71 -11.08 -15.31
N LEU A 125 2.25 -10.39 -14.30
CA LEU A 125 2.40 -8.93 -14.20
C LEU A 125 1.06 -8.16 -14.15
N ILE A 126 -0.05 -8.84 -14.01
CA ILE A 126 -1.37 -8.24 -13.82
C ILE A 126 -1.70 -8.27 -12.33
N GLU A 127 -1.96 -7.09 -11.79
CA GLU A 127 -2.26 -6.91 -10.38
C GLU A 127 -3.76 -6.78 -10.16
N ILE A 128 -4.25 -7.39 -9.06
CA ILE A 128 -5.55 -7.13 -8.47
C ILE A 128 -5.32 -6.54 -7.09
N ASP A 129 -6.01 -5.46 -6.77
CA ASP A 129 -5.68 -4.58 -5.66
C ASP A 129 -5.78 -5.27 -4.31
N PHE A 130 -6.88 -6.00 -4.04
CA PHE A 130 -7.06 -6.59 -2.72
C PHE A 130 -7.70 -7.97 -2.76
N ILE A 131 -7.18 -8.84 -1.91
CA ILE A 131 -7.81 -10.10 -1.49
C ILE A 131 -7.96 -10.04 0.03
N THR A 132 -9.19 -10.16 0.51
CA THR A 132 -9.53 -10.29 1.93
C THR A 132 -10.00 -11.70 2.24
N LYS A 133 -10.46 -11.94 3.47
CA LYS A 133 -11.08 -13.21 3.83
C LYS A 133 -12.27 -13.56 2.92
N ASP A 134 -13.12 -12.58 2.61
CA ASP A 134 -14.42 -12.81 1.97
C ASP A 134 -14.48 -12.29 0.53
N TYR A 135 -13.58 -11.37 0.15
CA TYR A 135 -13.67 -10.66 -1.12
C TYR A 135 -12.36 -10.67 -1.91
N ILE A 136 -12.51 -10.58 -3.23
CA ILE A 136 -11.49 -10.18 -4.20
C ILE A 136 -11.96 -8.83 -4.73
N ILE A 137 -11.17 -7.77 -4.55
CA ILE A 137 -11.58 -6.39 -4.82
C ILE A 137 -10.62 -5.74 -5.80
N GLU A 138 -11.18 -5.12 -6.82
CA GLU A 138 -10.50 -4.22 -7.74
C GLU A 138 -11.04 -2.80 -7.56
N ALA A 139 -10.17 -1.82 -7.33
CA ALA A 139 -10.53 -0.42 -7.12
C ALA A 139 -10.37 0.39 -8.40
N LYS A 140 -11.44 1.05 -8.87
CA LYS A 140 -11.45 1.90 -10.06
C LYS A 140 -12.10 3.24 -9.76
N TYR A 141 -11.33 4.34 -9.84
CA TYR A 141 -11.85 5.69 -9.55
C TYR A 141 -12.90 6.12 -10.59
N ASP A 142 -12.53 6.14 -11.85
CA ASP A 142 -13.40 6.64 -12.95
C ASP A 142 -13.22 5.85 -14.25
N GLN A 143 -12.42 4.81 -14.24
CA GLN A 143 -12.13 3.96 -15.40
C GLN A 143 -12.76 2.59 -15.23
N ASP A 144 -13.05 1.94 -16.33
CA ASP A 144 -13.43 0.54 -16.31
C ASP A 144 -12.17 -0.34 -16.19
N ILE A 145 -12.39 -1.56 -15.72
CA ILE A 145 -11.32 -2.56 -15.62
C ILE A 145 -10.83 -2.92 -17.03
N GLU A 146 -9.51 -2.90 -17.23
CA GLU A 146 -8.92 -3.28 -18.51
C GLU A 146 -9.21 -4.74 -18.86
N LYS A 147 -9.35 -5.05 -20.17
CA LYS A 147 -9.76 -6.38 -20.66
C LYS A 147 -8.90 -7.52 -20.09
N LYS A 148 -7.57 -7.36 -20.08
CA LYS A 148 -6.65 -8.37 -19.54
C LYS A 148 -6.79 -8.52 -18.05
N GLN A 149 -6.89 -7.41 -17.32
CA GLN A 149 -7.08 -7.39 -15.88
C GLN A 149 -8.43 -8.02 -15.49
N LYS A 150 -9.49 -7.74 -16.27
CA LYS A 150 -10.80 -8.35 -16.09
C LYS A 150 -10.75 -9.87 -16.24
N GLN A 151 -10.02 -10.38 -17.24
CA GLN A 151 -9.83 -11.82 -17.42
C GLN A 151 -9.15 -12.46 -16.20
N VAL A 152 -8.04 -11.88 -15.71
CA VAL A 152 -7.37 -12.37 -14.49
C VAL A 152 -8.34 -12.30 -13.31
N PHE A 153 -9.01 -11.16 -13.10
CA PHE A 153 -9.96 -10.98 -12.02
C PHE A 153 -11.10 -12.02 -12.04
N GLU A 154 -11.65 -12.33 -13.22
CA GLU A 154 -12.70 -13.34 -13.39
C GLU A 154 -12.19 -14.77 -13.19
N ASN A 155 -10.93 -15.05 -13.56
CA ASN A 155 -10.33 -16.38 -13.48
C ASN A 155 -9.74 -16.72 -12.11
N ILE A 156 -9.50 -15.73 -11.25
CA ILE A 156 -9.03 -16.01 -9.89
C ILE A 156 -10.01 -16.96 -9.19
N ASN A 157 -9.53 -18.15 -8.86
CA ASN A 157 -10.30 -19.17 -8.17
C ASN A 157 -9.76 -19.37 -6.75
N ILE A 158 -10.20 -18.52 -5.84
CA ILE A 158 -9.96 -18.68 -4.40
C ILE A 158 -11.30 -19.02 -3.77
N LYS A 159 -11.40 -20.21 -3.17
CA LYS A 159 -12.66 -20.72 -2.60
C LYS A 159 -13.32 -19.71 -1.66
N ASN A 160 -14.64 -19.62 -1.75
CA ASN A 160 -15.52 -18.84 -0.86
C ASN A 160 -15.30 -17.33 -0.88
N LYS A 161 -14.74 -16.76 -1.96
CA LYS A 161 -14.58 -15.30 -2.08
C LYS A 161 -15.51 -14.73 -3.13
N LYS A 162 -16.16 -13.62 -2.78
CA LYS A 162 -16.98 -12.80 -3.69
C LYS A 162 -16.07 -11.83 -4.45
N LYS A 163 -16.38 -11.55 -5.71
CA LYS A 163 -15.66 -10.58 -6.54
C LYS A 163 -16.41 -9.26 -6.53
N LEU A 164 -15.70 -8.17 -6.30
CA LEU A 164 -16.25 -6.83 -6.17
C LEU A 164 -15.37 -5.83 -6.91
N ILE A 165 -15.97 -5.01 -7.77
CA ILE A 165 -15.33 -3.84 -8.34
C ILE A 165 -15.77 -2.63 -7.51
N ALA A 166 -14.85 -2.08 -6.70
CA ALA A 166 -15.10 -0.86 -5.96
C ALA A 166 -15.01 0.33 -6.93
N LYS A 167 -16.13 1.02 -7.17
CA LYS A 167 -16.20 2.16 -8.09
C LYS A 167 -17.05 3.27 -7.49
N GLY A 168 -16.57 4.51 -7.65
CA GLY A 168 -17.33 5.69 -7.20
C GLY A 168 -17.52 5.78 -5.69
N VAL A 169 -18.44 6.62 -5.27
CA VAL A 169 -18.74 6.87 -3.85
C VAL A 169 -19.62 5.78 -3.24
N ASP A 170 -20.38 5.05 -4.05
CA ASP A 170 -21.35 4.05 -3.58
C ASP A 170 -20.67 2.95 -2.75
N PHE A 171 -19.43 2.61 -3.08
CA PHE A 171 -18.63 1.66 -2.28
C PHE A 171 -18.45 2.08 -0.81
N PHE A 172 -18.60 3.38 -0.49
CA PHE A 172 -18.39 3.91 0.86
C PHE A 172 -19.69 4.14 1.63
N LEU A 173 -20.87 3.98 0.98
CA LEU A 173 -22.17 4.23 1.58
C LEU A 173 -22.75 3.00 2.32
N ASP A 174 -22.22 1.79 2.05
CA ASP A 174 -22.52 0.55 2.76
C ASP A 174 -21.54 0.30 3.93
#